data_53028204bba4d0b8e7c0b02c5a4482b9
#
_entry.id   53028204bba4d0b8e7c0b02c5a4482b9
#
_cell.length_a   1.000
_cell.length_b   1.000
_cell.length_c   1.000
_cell.angle_alpha   90.00
_cell.angle_beta   90.00
_cell.angle_gamma   90.00
#
_symmetry.space_group_name_H-M   'P 1'
#
loop_
_entity.id
_entity.type
_entity.pdbx_description
1 polymer ?
#
loop_
_entity_poly.entity_id
_entity_poly.type
_entity_poly.pdbx_seq_one_letter_code
_entity_poly.pdbx_strand_id
1 'polypeptide(L)'
;MRFIPVRHVARAVLGAVLLLSCILTSTLPASAAGYSRRIAIAPFASLTKEDIGATVSVLPRLLASRLMALAGADVVLLPAGGKAPEEAAKEAKVPLLLQGTVSKLGKGYSVDTTVTDLETGKTAGAFFAVAATEDDIIAQLGVLSGEIAEKLFGVQGAIRATAPPAPVAALPAPSMVPAPSGIPSIGGAPVAATQVPASVPPPAAPAPSTPAEGWAPSSLKKVGQSDKIADELYGVTALGGGPEGEGEVVAWGSNILYFYRVKGAEVLPLSRITKERMLHFLNVDAADIDGDGVKELLATCLVGEQIRSFVYRKGKDAYSEAAWDIPYFFAVVIDAQGKRVVVGQNRGIDLPFRGKLYRMTWDGKTLKEGEAFPADTNIKPLNQGILGLSAAKFGGEWQWVYTDEESHLRVVDPAGKTVFRSKEKYGAGIDLFEWGPYDRLEGKRPQFFLRKAARVSEGAGEKPILLISEVDKGILNLARSWDKTRLVLLQWEDGGFTEKAGTKMEGRYSSGADFLSLPLRRGGGIIASVIEQEGSAYKDKISRLVLYRAE
;
A
#
# COMPACT_ATOMS: atom_id res chain seq x y z
N MET A 1 -38.36 80.22 -32.64
CA MET A 1 -37.20 79.41 -32.46
C MET A 1 -36.56 79.75 -31.10
N ARG A 2 -36.73 78.89 -30.06
CA ARG A 2 -36.16 79.13 -28.72
C ARG A 2 -34.88 78.30 -28.61
N PHE A 3 -33.78 78.99 -28.49
CA PHE A 3 -32.46 78.35 -28.19
C PHE A 3 -32.45 77.85 -26.76
N ILE A 4 -32.25 76.53 -26.56
CA ILE A 4 -32.03 75.92 -25.28
C ILE A 4 -30.51 76.06 -24.97
N PRO A 5 -30.10 76.62 -23.81
CA PRO A 5 -28.71 76.89 -23.54
C PRO A 5 -27.92 75.58 -23.26
N VAL A 6 -26.87 75.39 -23.99
CA VAL A 6 -25.92 74.23 -24.00
C VAL A 6 -25.40 73.88 -22.62
N ARG A 7 -25.47 74.75 -21.62
CA ARG A 7 -24.93 74.53 -20.24
C ARG A 7 -25.72 73.49 -19.41
N HIS A 8 -26.99 73.18 -19.75
CA HIS A 8 -27.72 72.18 -18.96
C HIS A 8 -27.52 70.76 -19.48
N VAL A 9 -27.17 70.57 -20.75
CA VAL A 9 -26.87 69.25 -21.32
C VAL A 9 -25.55 68.73 -20.80
N ALA A 10 -24.53 69.58 -20.65
CA ALA A 10 -23.20 69.20 -20.11
C ALA A 10 -23.24 68.75 -18.62
N ARG A 11 -24.13 69.34 -17.80
CA ARG A 11 -24.30 68.92 -16.41
C ARG A 11 -25.07 67.60 -16.26
N ALA A 12 -26.03 67.32 -17.13
CA ALA A 12 -26.76 66.05 -17.11
C ALA A 12 -25.86 64.88 -17.56
N VAL A 13 -25.00 65.08 -18.57
CA VAL A 13 -24.05 64.05 -19.05
C VAL A 13 -22.97 63.80 -18.01
N LEU A 14 -22.45 64.83 -17.32
CA LEU A 14 -21.47 64.67 -16.27
C LEU A 14 -22.01 63.93 -15.02
N GLY A 15 -23.28 64.19 -14.67
CA GLY A 15 -23.96 63.47 -13.58
C GLY A 15 -24.22 62.01 -13.90
N ALA A 16 -24.59 61.69 -15.16
CA ALA A 16 -24.82 60.31 -15.62
C ALA A 16 -23.50 59.51 -15.69
N VAL A 17 -22.39 60.12 -16.11
CA VAL A 17 -21.08 59.47 -16.14
C VAL A 17 -20.53 59.21 -14.74
N LEU A 18 -20.74 60.13 -13.79
CA LEU A 18 -20.35 59.94 -12.37
C LEU A 18 -21.21 58.87 -11.67
N LEU A 19 -22.53 58.79 -11.96
CA LEU A 19 -23.39 57.73 -11.43
C LEU A 19 -23.06 56.36 -12.06
N LEU A 20 -22.74 56.30 -13.36
CA LEU A 20 -22.29 55.06 -14.01
C LEU A 20 -20.94 54.62 -13.52
N SER A 21 -20.02 55.54 -13.17
CA SER A 21 -18.71 55.25 -12.57
C SER A 21 -18.85 54.72 -11.15
N CYS A 22 -19.80 55.21 -10.35
CA CYS A 22 -20.06 54.65 -8.99
C CYS A 22 -20.73 53.28 -9.03
N ILE A 23 -21.52 52.94 -10.07
CA ILE A 23 -22.15 51.63 -10.22
C ILE A 23 -21.15 50.58 -10.74
N LEU A 24 -20.12 50.97 -11.53
CA LEU A 24 -19.09 50.07 -12.01
C LEU A 24 -18.00 49.75 -10.95
N THR A 25 -17.89 50.52 -9.87
CA THR A 25 -16.91 50.27 -8.80
C THR A 25 -17.46 49.41 -7.67
N SER A 26 -18.72 49.01 -7.69
CA SER A 26 -19.36 48.21 -6.64
C SER A 26 -19.44 46.71 -6.91
N THR A 27 -18.85 46.20 -8.00
CA THR A 27 -18.72 44.76 -8.27
C THR A 27 -17.27 44.31 -8.40
N LEU A 28 -16.37 44.81 -7.53
CA LEU A 28 -15.19 44.04 -7.21
C LEU A 28 -15.67 42.83 -6.43
N PRO A 29 -15.34 41.58 -6.86
CA PRO A 29 -15.55 40.45 -5.99
C PRO A 29 -14.82 40.76 -4.69
N ALA A 30 -15.49 40.56 -3.56
CA ALA A 30 -14.88 40.65 -2.26
C ALA A 30 -13.60 39.83 -2.36
N SER A 31 -12.45 40.51 -2.31
CA SER A 31 -11.15 39.86 -2.21
C SER A 31 -11.29 38.86 -1.10
N ALA A 32 -11.12 37.59 -1.39
CA ALA A 32 -11.09 36.56 -0.39
C ALA A 32 -10.05 37.04 0.63
N ALA A 33 -10.51 37.53 1.77
CA ALA A 33 -9.63 37.89 2.88
C ALA A 33 -8.88 36.61 3.17
N GLY A 34 -7.59 36.55 2.81
CA GLY A 34 -6.76 35.38 3.03
C GLY A 34 -6.64 35.19 4.54
N TYR A 35 -7.50 34.36 5.10
CA TYR A 35 -7.38 33.95 6.49
C TYR A 35 -5.99 33.35 6.73
N SER A 36 -5.48 33.55 7.95
CA SER A 36 -4.31 32.82 8.41
C SER A 36 -4.54 31.32 8.15
N ARG A 37 -3.56 30.65 7.54
CA ARG A 37 -3.65 29.20 7.26
C ARG A 37 -3.57 28.33 8.53
N ARG A 38 -3.79 28.92 9.71
CA ARG A 38 -3.78 28.23 10.99
C ARG A 38 -5.21 28.03 11.49
N ILE A 39 -5.60 26.76 11.73
CA ILE A 39 -6.97 26.38 12.08
C ILE A 39 -6.98 25.30 13.15
N ALA A 40 -7.85 25.46 14.17
CA ALA A 40 -8.14 24.40 15.13
C ALA A 40 -9.35 23.59 14.65
N ILE A 41 -9.31 22.27 14.82
CA ILE A 41 -10.44 21.38 14.54
C ILE A 41 -10.88 20.72 15.83
N ALA A 42 -12.13 20.94 16.21
CA ALA A 42 -12.76 20.31 17.36
C ALA A 42 -13.21 18.88 17.04
N PRO A 43 -13.35 18.00 18.04
CA PRO A 43 -14.04 16.73 17.87
C PRO A 43 -15.42 16.92 17.25
N PHE A 44 -15.79 16.06 16.32
CA PHE A 44 -17.11 16.11 15.70
C PHE A 44 -18.17 15.50 16.63
N ALA A 45 -19.38 16.05 16.58
CA ALA A 45 -20.52 15.52 17.32
C ALA A 45 -21.37 14.60 16.44
N SER A 46 -21.87 13.50 17.01
CA SER A 46 -22.87 12.65 16.36
C SER A 46 -24.27 13.08 16.83
N LEU A 47 -25.13 13.39 15.87
CA LEU A 47 -26.55 13.73 16.09
C LEU A 47 -27.48 12.59 15.61
N THR A 48 -26.95 11.38 15.43
CA THR A 48 -27.72 10.18 15.09
C THR A 48 -27.82 9.23 16.25
N LYS A 49 -28.88 8.38 16.24
CA LYS A 49 -29.05 7.28 17.21
C LYS A 49 -28.27 6.02 16.83
N GLU A 50 -27.69 5.98 15.63
CA GLU A 50 -26.89 4.85 15.17
C GLU A 50 -25.49 4.93 15.77
N ASP A 51 -24.89 3.77 16.01
CA ASP A 51 -23.53 3.68 16.53
C ASP A 51 -22.51 3.91 15.39
N ILE A 52 -22.33 5.16 15.03
CA ILE A 52 -21.30 5.63 14.12
C ILE A 52 -20.16 6.35 14.86
N GLY A 53 -20.05 6.13 16.16
CA GLY A 53 -19.08 6.83 17.01
C GLY A 53 -17.64 6.63 16.56
N ALA A 54 -17.31 5.44 16.07
CA ALA A 54 -15.99 5.15 15.52
C ALA A 54 -15.69 6.01 14.28
N THR A 55 -16.62 6.11 13.33
CA THR A 55 -16.50 6.94 12.12
C THR A 55 -16.39 8.41 12.49
N VAL A 56 -17.25 8.92 13.35
CA VAL A 56 -17.25 10.34 13.75
C VAL A 56 -15.95 10.74 14.46
N SER A 57 -15.38 9.84 15.28
CA SER A 57 -14.15 10.12 16.04
C SER A 57 -12.91 10.37 15.17
N VAL A 58 -12.89 9.88 13.95
CA VAL A 58 -11.74 9.99 13.03
C VAL A 58 -11.87 11.14 12.02
N LEU A 59 -13.09 11.68 11.82
CA LEU A 59 -13.31 12.76 10.85
C LEU A 59 -12.43 13.99 11.08
N PRO A 60 -12.21 14.48 12.33
CA PRO A 60 -11.32 15.62 12.57
C PRO A 60 -9.89 15.38 12.09
N ARG A 61 -9.33 14.18 12.31
CA ARG A 61 -7.97 13.83 11.88
C ARG A 61 -7.85 13.76 10.37
N LEU A 62 -8.89 13.23 9.70
CA LEU A 62 -8.93 13.15 8.25
C LEU A 62 -9.02 14.52 7.61
N LEU A 63 -9.91 15.34 8.11
CA LEU A 63 -10.05 16.71 7.65
C LEU A 63 -8.75 17.49 7.85
N ALA A 64 -8.10 17.34 9.02
CA ALA A 64 -6.78 17.92 9.28
C ALA A 64 -5.74 17.50 8.24
N SER A 65 -5.60 16.20 8.01
CA SER A 65 -4.65 15.66 7.03
C SER A 65 -4.89 16.23 5.62
N ARG A 66 -6.15 16.33 5.21
CA ARG A 66 -6.52 16.87 3.90
C ARG A 66 -6.29 18.36 3.78
N LEU A 67 -6.62 19.15 4.80
CA LEU A 67 -6.38 20.59 4.80
C LEU A 67 -4.87 20.91 4.84
N MET A 68 -4.06 20.13 5.56
CA MET A 68 -2.60 20.23 5.49
C MET A 68 -2.09 19.92 4.07
N ALA A 69 -2.63 18.88 3.44
CA ALA A 69 -2.21 18.48 2.09
C ALA A 69 -2.67 19.46 1.01
N LEU A 70 -3.94 19.92 1.06
CA LEU A 70 -4.53 20.77 0.03
C LEU A 70 -4.14 22.25 0.16
N ALA A 71 -4.12 22.76 1.39
CA ALA A 71 -3.94 24.19 1.65
C ALA A 71 -2.62 24.53 2.35
N GLY A 72 -1.80 23.57 2.71
CA GLY A 72 -0.65 23.81 3.59
C GLY A 72 -1.06 24.42 4.93
N ALA A 73 -2.24 24.07 5.43
CA ALA A 73 -2.76 24.62 6.67
C ALA A 73 -2.01 24.06 7.88
N ASP A 74 -1.71 24.92 8.85
CA ASP A 74 -1.22 24.52 10.18
C ASP A 74 -2.45 24.14 11.04
N VAL A 75 -2.68 22.84 11.23
CA VAL A 75 -3.89 22.31 11.87
C VAL A 75 -3.61 21.86 13.29
N VAL A 76 -4.36 22.40 14.25
CA VAL A 76 -4.34 21.99 15.65
C VAL A 76 -5.58 21.16 15.95
N LEU A 77 -5.41 19.88 16.29
CA LEU A 77 -6.51 19.02 16.73
C LEU A 77 -6.79 19.25 18.22
N LEU A 78 -8.01 19.62 18.55
CA LEU A 78 -8.42 19.79 19.94
C LEU A 78 -8.78 18.43 20.57
N PRO A 79 -8.46 18.20 21.87
CA PRO A 79 -8.79 16.95 22.55
C PRO A 79 -10.30 16.80 22.74
N ALA A 80 -10.77 15.56 22.76
CA ALA A 80 -12.14 15.25 23.17
C ALA A 80 -12.24 15.32 24.71
N GLY A 81 -13.19 16.08 25.20
CA GLY A 81 -13.40 16.31 26.63
C GLY A 81 -12.48 17.41 27.21
N GLY A 82 -12.96 18.16 28.14
CA GLY A 82 -12.23 19.25 28.76
C GLY A 82 -12.91 20.63 28.56
N LYS A 83 -12.11 21.63 28.21
CA LYS A 83 -12.59 23.01 27.99
C LYS A 83 -13.47 23.14 26.77
N ALA A 84 -14.29 24.19 26.72
CA ALA A 84 -15.04 24.52 25.52
C ALA A 84 -14.10 24.70 24.30
N PRO A 85 -14.49 24.23 23.10
CA PRO A 85 -13.62 24.29 21.92
C PRO A 85 -13.06 25.68 21.62
N GLU A 86 -13.86 26.74 21.84
CA GLU A 86 -13.42 28.12 21.65
C GLU A 86 -12.31 28.52 22.62
N GLU A 87 -12.40 28.10 23.88
CA GLU A 87 -11.39 28.38 24.89
C GLU A 87 -10.08 27.63 24.59
N ALA A 88 -10.19 26.36 24.23
CA ALA A 88 -9.05 25.52 23.86
C ALA A 88 -8.32 26.07 22.61
N ALA A 89 -9.07 26.54 21.62
CA ALA A 89 -8.48 27.12 20.40
C ALA A 89 -7.82 28.49 20.69
N LYS A 90 -8.39 29.32 21.55
CA LYS A 90 -7.79 30.59 22.02
C LYS A 90 -6.49 30.35 22.79
N GLU A 91 -6.45 29.38 23.70
CA GLU A 91 -5.22 28.98 24.39
C GLU A 91 -4.12 28.53 23.44
N ALA A 92 -4.49 27.78 22.41
CA ALA A 92 -3.58 27.35 21.34
C ALA A 92 -3.18 28.51 20.40
N LYS A 93 -3.70 29.72 20.59
CA LYS A 93 -3.48 30.91 19.75
C LYS A 93 -3.79 30.66 18.27
N VAL A 94 -4.92 30.00 18.02
CA VAL A 94 -5.37 29.67 16.66
C VAL A 94 -6.51 30.60 16.27
N PRO A 95 -6.44 31.33 15.16
CA PRO A 95 -7.45 32.32 14.79
C PRO A 95 -8.77 31.72 14.27
N LEU A 96 -8.72 30.51 13.71
CA LEU A 96 -9.90 29.85 13.15
C LEU A 96 -10.24 28.58 13.92
N LEU A 97 -11.51 28.38 14.23
CA LEU A 97 -12.03 27.15 14.84
C LEU A 97 -13.04 26.48 13.92
N LEU A 98 -12.78 25.24 13.54
CA LEU A 98 -13.71 24.37 12.83
C LEU A 98 -14.40 23.41 13.79
N GLN A 99 -15.71 23.42 13.76
CA GLN A 99 -16.58 22.49 14.49
C GLN A 99 -17.43 21.71 13.48
N GLY A 100 -17.70 20.44 13.74
CA GLY A 100 -18.45 19.59 12.82
C GLY A 100 -19.47 18.71 13.53
N THR A 101 -20.54 18.39 12.82
CA THR A 101 -21.59 17.47 13.27
C THR A 101 -21.91 16.46 12.16
N VAL A 102 -22.28 15.24 12.55
CA VAL A 102 -22.79 14.23 11.65
C VAL A 102 -24.24 13.90 12.04
N SER A 103 -25.15 14.07 11.10
CA SER A 103 -26.57 13.79 11.30
C SER A 103 -27.07 12.78 10.27
N LYS A 104 -28.12 12.00 10.63
CA LYS A 104 -28.79 11.10 9.69
C LYS A 104 -29.95 11.80 9.02
N LEU A 105 -29.98 11.78 7.69
CA LEU A 105 -31.03 12.34 6.85
C LEU A 105 -31.69 11.22 6.02
N GLY A 106 -32.80 10.68 6.49
CA GLY A 106 -33.48 9.57 5.84
C GLY A 106 -32.63 8.31 5.84
N LYS A 107 -32.18 7.86 4.64
CA LYS A 107 -31.26 6.71 4.49
C LYS A 107 -29.78 7.11 4.46
N GLY A 108 -29.47 8.37 4.27
CA GLY A 108 -28.10 8.89 4.18
C GLY A 108 -27.67 9.70 5.40
N TYR A 109 -26.49 10.30 5.32
CA TYR A 109 -25.87 11.11 6.36
C TYR A 109 -25.53 12.50 5.82
N SER A 110 -25.56 13.51 6.70
CA SER A 110 -25.01 14.84 6.45
C SER A 110 -23.84 15.08 7.37
N VAL A 111 -22.76 15.62 6.83
CA VAL A 111 -21.62 16.13 7.58
C VAL A 111 -21.63 17.64 7.44
N ASP A 112 -21.94 18.34 8.51
CA ASP A 112 -22.06 19.78 8.54
C ASP A 112 -20.88 20.36 9.33
N THR A 113 -20.20 21.39 8.79
CA THR A 113 -19.08 22.05 9.45
C THR A 113 -19.24 23.56 9.43
N THR A 114 -18.84 24.18 10.53
CA THR A 114 -18.81 25.64 10.66
C THR A 114 -17.42 26.07 11.06
N VAL A 115 -16.87 27.07 10.40
CA VAL A 115 -15.61 27.70 10.75
C VAL A 115 -15.88 29.08 11.33
N THR A 116 -15.40 29.30 12.55
CA THR A 116 -15.55 30.58 13.28
C THR A 116 -14.19 31.28 13.33
N ASP A 117 -14.16 32.54 12.98
CA ASP A 117 -13.03 33.43 13.24
C ASP A 117 -13.09 33.87 14.72
N LEU A 118 -12.10 33.45 15.50
CA LEU A 118 -12.06 33.67 16.97
C LEU A 118 -11.65 35.10 17.36
N GLU A 119 -11.12 35.89 16.41
CA GLU A 119 -10.79 37.30 16.66
C GLU A 119 -12.05 38.18 16.55
N THR A 120 -12.88 37.89 15.53
CA THR A 120 -14.09 38.66 15.27
C THR A 120 -15.37 38.05 15.85
N GLY A 121 -15.32 36.77 16.24
CA GLY A 121 -16.47 35.99 16.69
C GLY A 121 -17.48 35.69 15.59
N LYS A 122 -17.14 35.94 14.30
CA LYS A 122 -18.03 35.74 13.17
C LYS A 122 -17.76 34.40 12.49
N THR A 123 -18.80 33.86 11.83
CA THR A 123 -18.66 32.68 10.97
C THR A 123 -17.85 33.06 9.72
N ALA A 124 -16.68 32.44 9.57
CA ALA A 124 -15.82 32.58 8.40
C ALA A 124 -16.30 31.71 7.23
N GLY A 125 -17.00 30.61 7.52
CA GLY A 125 -17.60 29.74 6.50
C GLY A 125 -18.43 28.63 7.13
N ALA A 126 -19.44 28.15 6.36
CA ALA A 126 -20.21 26.97 6.69
C ALA A 126 -20.21 26.05 5.45
N PHE A 127 -19.99 24.76 5.67
CA PHE A 127 -19.84 23.77 4.61
C PHE A 127 -20.59 22.51 5.00
N PHE A 128 -21.10 21.80 4.01
CA PHE A 128 -21.77 20.52 4.25
C PHE A 128 -21.49 19.52 3.13
N ALA A 129 -21.60 18.25 3.47
CA ALA A 129 -21.52 17.16 2.51
C ALA A 129 -22.56 16.10 2.84
N VAL A 130 -23.15 15.48 1.82
CA VAL A 130 -24.18 14.44 1.97
C VAL A 130 -23.61 13.10 1.49
N ALA A 131 -23.72 12.07 2.31
CA ALA A 131 -23.29 10.71 2.03
C ALA A 131 -24.51 9.78 1.97
N ALA A 132 -24.56 8.86 1.00
CA ALA A 132 -25.64 7.90 0.87
C ALA A 132 -25.55 6.78 1.92
N THR A 133 -24.33 6.39 2.29
CA THR A 133 -24.02 5.38 3.31
C THR A 133 -22.98 5.90 4.29
N GLU A 134 -22.74 5.18 5.39
CA GLU A 134 -21.67 5.50 6.33
C GLU A 134 -20.29 5.50 5.65
N ASP A 135 -20.05 4.52 4.78
CA ASP A 135 -18.78 4.40 4.03
C ASP A 135 -18.53 5.60 3.11
N ASP A 136 -19.58 6.21 2.58
CA ASP A 136 -19.48 7.39 1.71
C ASP A 136 -19.12 8.67 2.48
N ILE A 137 -19.30 8.73 3.80
CA ILE A 137 -18.97 9.92 4.61
C ILE A 137 -17.52 10.35 4.37
N ILE A 138 -16.63 9.38 4.28
CA ILE A 138 -15.19 9.63 4.11
C ILE A 138 -14.86 10.17 2.73
N ALA A 139 -15.51 9.64 1.69
CA ALA A 139 -15.36 10.16 0.32
C ALA A 139 -15.85 11.61 0.25
N GLN A 140 -17.01 11.89 0.84
CA GLN A 140 -17.59 13.21 0.89
C GLN A 140 -16.79 14.23 1.73
N LEU A 141 -16.09 13.75 2.75
CA LEU A 141 -15.15 14.60 3.49
C LEU A 141 -14.01 15.13 2.60
N GLY A 142 -13.67 14.41 1.51
CA GLY A 142 -12.75 14.90 0.48
C GLY A 142 -13.28 16.15 -0.21
N VAL A 143 -14.51 16.10 -0.69
CA VAL A 143 -15.17 17.24 -1.31
C VAL A 143 -15.26 18.41 -0.33
N LEU A 144 -15.67 18.14 0.91
CA LEU A 144 -15.77 19.14 1.97
C LEU A 144 -14.42 19.82 2.26
N SER A 145 -13.33 19.04 2.33
CA SER A 145 -12.00 19.60 2.54
C SER A 145 -11.53 20.47 1.37
N GLY A 146 -11.88 20.10 0.14
CA GLY A 146 -11.63 20.90 -1.05
C GLY A 146 -12.36 22.24 -1.01
N GLU A 147 -13.65 22.26 -0.63
CA GLU A 147 -14.42 23.48 -0.49
C GLU A 147 -13.87 24.41 0.59
N ILE A 148 -13.48 23.87 1.74
CA ILE A 148 -12.85 24.62 2.82
C ILE A 148 -11.53 25.24 2.34
N ALA A 149 -10.67 24.44 1.68
CA ALA A 149 -9.40 24.90 1.14
C ALA A 149 -9.57 26.03 0.10
N GLU A 150 -10.54 25.90 -0.78
CA GLU A 150 -10.81 26.91 -1.81
C GLU A 150 -11.40 28.20 -1.23
N LYS A 151 -12.43 28.09 -0.40
CA LYS A 151 -13.18 29.26 0.08
C LYS A 151 -12.49 30.01 1.21
N LEU A 152 -11.78 29.31 2.13
CA LEU A 152 -11.11 29.95 3.25
C LEU A 152 -9.64 30.29 2.97
N PHE A 153 -8.93 29.40 2.26
CA PHE A 153 -7.51 29.55 2.05
C PHE A 153 -7.11 29.95 0.63
N GLY A 154 -8.12 30.13 -0.28
CA GLY A 154 -7.90 30.61 -1.64
C GLY A 154 -7.19 29.61 -2.56
N VAL A 155 -7.22 28.31 -2.24
CA VAL A 155 -6.57 27.28 -3.05
C VAL A 155 -7.44 26.95 -4.26
N GLN A 156 -7.12 27.50 -5.42
CA GLN A 156 -7.90 27.28 -6.64
C GLN A 156 -7.86 25.83 -7.10
N GLY A 157 -9.03 25.27 -7.45
CA GLY A 157 -9.16 23.91 -7.97
C GLY A 157 -9.17 22.81 -6.92
N ALA A 158 -9.12 23.14 -5.63
CA ALA A 158 -9.16 22.16 -4.55
C ALA A 158 -10.41 21.26 -4.58
N ILE A 159 -11.55 21.78 -5.00
CA ILE A 159 -12.81 21.01 -5.15
C ILE A 159 -12.66 19.94 -6.24
N ARG A 160 -12.00 20.25 -7.36
CA ARG A 160 -11.81 19.28 -8.46
C ARG A 160 -10.86 18.15 -8.09
N ALA A 161 -9.86 18.43 -7.26
CA ALA A 161 -8.90 17.43 -6.78
C ALA A 161 -9.53 16.38 -5.84
N THR A 162 -10.69 16.70 -5.24
CA THR A 162 -11.34 15.87 -4.23
C THR A 162 -12.68 15.27 -4.67
N ALA A 163 -13.22 15.69 -5.83
CA ALA A 163 -14.46 15.16 -6.37
C ALA A 163 -14.27 13.70 -6.85
N PRO A 164 -15.23 12.79 -6.56
CA PRO A 164 -15.19 11.46 -7.15
C PRO A 164 -15.29 11.54 -8.67
N PRO A 165 -14.64 10.65 -9.43
CA PRO A 165 -14.72 10.65 -10.89
C PRO A 165 -16.18 10.49 -11.32
N ALA A 166 -16.63 11.35 -12.26
CA ALA A 166 -17.96 11.27 -12.83
C ALA A 166 -18.19 9.88 -13.43
N PRO A 167 -19.39 9.27 -13.27
CA PRO A 167 -19.68 7.99 -13.88
C PRO A 167 -19.49 8.09 -15.40
N VAL A 168 -18.57 7.29 -15.93
CA VAL A 168 -18.34 7.21 -17.38
C VAL A 168 -19.60 6.67 -18.01
N ALA A 169 -20.25 7.46 -18.88
CA ALA A 169 -21.40 7.02 -19.64
C ALA A 169 -21.04 5.73 -20.39
N ALA A 170 -21.84 4.70 -20.18
CA ALA A 170 -21.65 3.40 -20.84
C ALA A 170 -21.64 3.61 -22.36
N LEU A 171 -20.53 3.24 -22.99
CA LEU A 171 -20.44 3.17 -24.45
C LEU A 171 -21.42 2.10 -24.93
N PRO A 172 -22.15 2.34 -26.03
CA PRO A 172 -23.08 1.36 -26.57
C PRO A 172 -22.33 0.10 -26.98
N ALA A 173 -22.88 -1.06 -26.62
CA ALA A 173 -22.33 -2.37 -26.94
C ALA A 173 -22.15 -2.53 -28.46
N PRO A 174 -21.04 -3.11 -28.93
CA PRO A 174 -20.85 -3.38 -30.34
C PRO A 174 -21.85 -4.44 -30.83
N SER A 175 -22.56 -4.14 -31.90
CA SER A 175 -23.49 -5.04 -32.59
C SER A 175 -22.75 -6.30 -33.03
N MET A 176 -23.28 -7.45 -32.66
CA MET A 176 -22.81 -8.76 -33.11
C MET A 176 -23.06 -8.92 -34.60
N VAL A 177 -21.99 -9.17 -35.37
CA VAL A 177 -22.04 -9.64 -36.74
C VAL A 177 -22.17 -11.17 -36.72
N PRO A 178 -23.09 -11.79 -37.46
CA PRO A 178 -23.23 -13.25 -37.48
C PRO A 178 -22.07 -13.92 -38.21
N ALA A 179 -21.56 -15.01 -37.65
CA ALA A 179 -20.48 -15.84 -38.22
C ALA A 179 -20.98 -16.64 -39.42
N PRO A 180 -20.15 -16.82 -40.45
CA PRO A 180 -20.50 -17.70 -41.59
C PRO A 180 -20.31 -19.17 -41.23
N SER A 181 -21.32 -19.97 -41.53
CA SER A 181 -21.32 -21.42 -41.46
C SER A 181 -20.55 -22.02 -42.65
N GLY A 182 -19.71 -23.02 -42.39
CA GLY A 182 -19.24 -23.90 -43.48
C GLY A 182 -17.81 -24.38 -43.33
N ILE A 183 -17.62 -25.56 -42.73
CA ILE A 183 -16.38 -26.36 -42.87
C ILE A 183 -16.74 -27.72 -43.42
N PRO A 184 -16.18 -28.15 -44.56
CA PRO A 184 -16.40 -29.51 -45.06
C PRO A 184 -15.52 -30.55 -44.34
N SER A 185 -16.14 -31.67 -44.01
CA SER A 185 -15.53 -32.86 -43.46
C SER A 185 -14.65 -33.57 -44.48
N ILE A 186 -13.40 -33.87 -44.13
CA ILE A 186 -12.53 -34.76 -44.90
C ILE A 186 -12.29 -36.02 -44.07
N GLY A 187 -12.75 -37.15 -44.59
CA GLY A 187 -12.52 -38.45 -44.03
C GLY A 187 -11.07 -38.93 -44.24
N GLY A 188 -10.50 -39.55 -43.21
CA GLY A 188 -9.20 -40.20 -43.23
C GLY A 188 -9.30 -41.66 -42.81
N ALA A 189 -8.73 -42.52 -43.59
CA ALA A 189 -8.74 -43.98 -43.48
C ALA A 189 -7.91 -44.53 -42.31
N PRO A 190 -8.12 -45.80 -41.88
CA PRO A 190 -7.51 -46.38 -40.68
C PRO A 190 -6.07 -46.84 -40.94
N VAL A 191 -5.17 -46.54 -39.99
CA VAL A 191 -3.79 -47.03 -39.96
C VAL A 191 -3.69 -48.25 -39.06
N ALA A 192 -2.98 -49.27 -39.57
CA ALA A 192 -2.82 -50.59 -38.96
C ALA A 192 -2.08 -50.59 -37.63
N ALA A 193 -2.50 -51.47 -36.74
CA ALA A 193 -1.90 -51.72 -35.43
C ALA A 193 -0.54 -52.43 -35.56
N THR A 194 0.50 -51.83 -34.98
CA THR A 194 1.81 -52.48 -34.81
C THR A 194 1.85 -53.08 -33.39
N GLN A 195 2.16 -54.37 -33.31
CA GLN A 195 2.30 -55.14 -32.07
C GLN A 195 3.48 -54.65 -31.23
N VAL A 196 3.25 -54.46 -29.95
CA VAL A 196 4.25 -54.12 -28.91
C VAL A 196 4.70 -55.41 -28.21
N PRO A 197 6.01 -55.63 -28.01
CA PRO A 197 6.49 -56.81 -27.27
C PRO A 197 6.26 -56.72 -25.76
N ALA A 198 6.17 -57.88 -25.12
CA ALA A 198 5.77 -58.14 -23.75
C ALA A 198 6.51 -57.31 -22.68
N SER A 199 5.71 -56.83 -21.76
CA SER A 199 6.08 -56.00 -20.58
C SER A 199 6.91 -56.78 -19.55
N VAL A 200 7.97 -56.14 -19.09
CA VAL A 200 8.67 -56.43 -17.85
C VAL A 200 7.77 -56.04 -16.67
N PRO A 201 7.64 -56.82 -15.57
CA PRO A 201 6.81 -56.45 -14.44
C PRO A 201 7.36 -55.21 -13.75
N PRO A 202 6.48 -54.27 -13.33
CA PRO A 202 6.91 -53.06 -12.65
C PRO A 202 7.51 -53.39 -11.28
N PRO A 203 8.52 -52.62 -10.81
CA PRO A 203 9.03 -52.74 -9.44
C PRO A 203 7.91 -52.44 -8.46
N ALA A 204 7.89 -53.19 -7.34
CA ALA A 204 6.89 -53.07 -6.28
C ALA A 204 6.71 -51.61 -5.83
N ALA A 205 5.47 -51.17 -5.77
CA ALA A 205 5.10 -49.86 -5.28
C ALA A 205 5.67 -49.65 -3.85
N PRO A 206 6.27 -48.50 -3.53
CA PRO A 206 6.65 -48.21 -2.15
C PRO A 206 5.40 -48.25 -1.27
N ALA A 207 5.56 -48.84 -0.08
CA ALA A 207 4.50 -48.95 0.92
C ALA A 207 3.83 -47.58 1.15
N PRO A 208 2.51 -47.53 1.37
CA PRO A 208 1.83 -46.27 1.61
C PRO A 208 2.47 -45.58 2.81
N SER A 209 3.08 -44.43 2.55
CA SER A 209 3.52 -43.54 3.59
C SER A 209 2.32 -43.18 4.44
N THR A 210 2.39 -43.40 5.74
CA THR A 210 1.44 -42.92 6.74
C THR A 210 1.01 -41.50 6.39
N PRO A 211 -0.31 -41.18 6.40
CA PRO A 211 -0.75 -39.83 6.13
C PRO A 211 -0.01 -38.89 7.09
N ALA A 212 0.68 -37.91 6.57
CA ALA A 212 1.31 -36.90 7.40
C ALA A 212 0.20 -36.29 8.28
N GLU A 213 0.31 -36.45 9.59
CA GLU A 213 -0.61 -35.89 10.57
C GLU A 213 -0.83 -34.42 10.21
N GLY A 214 -2.08 -34.05 9.94
CA GLY A 214 -2.45 -32.69 9.60
C GLY A 214 -1.94 -31.74 10.68
N TRP A 215 -1.31 -30.64 10.29
CA TRP A 215 -0.89 -29.63 11.26
C TRP A 215 -2.13 -29.05 11.93
N ALA A 216 -2.30 -29.30 13.22
CA ALA A 216 -3.38 -28.72 14.02
C ALA A 216 -3.16 -27.19 14.11
N PRO A 217 -4.24 -26.40 14.09
CA PRO A 217 -4.17 -24.98 14.34
C PRO A 217 -3.42 -24.69 15.65
N SER A 218 -2.47 -23.79 15.60
CA SER A 218 -1.64 -23.42 16.73
C SER A 218 -1.51 -21.89 16.83
N SER A 219 -0.77 -21.41 17.82
CA SER A 219 -0.48 -19.99 17.96
C SER A 219 0.98 -19.68 17.57
N LEU A 220 1.22 -18.44 17.13
CA LEU A 220 2.56 -17.89 17.01
C LEU A 220 2.89 -17.14 18.29
N LYS A 221 3.83 -17.70 19.05
CA LYS A 221 4.28 -17.12 20.31
C LYS A 221 5.55 -16.33 20.11
N LYS A 222 5.58 -15.11 20.63
CA LYS A 222 6.77 -14.29 20.72
C LYS A 222 7.76 -14.92 21.69
N VAL A 223 8.96 -15.22 21.21
CA VAL A 223 10.03 -15.83 22.02
C VAL A 223 11.22 -14.90 22.23
N GLY A 224 11.40 -13.88 21.39
CA GLY A 224 12.50 -12.92 21.50
C GLY A 224 12.25 -11.64 20.72
N GLN A 225 13.10 -10.65 20.95
CA GLN A 225 13.10 -9.39 20.19
C GLN A 225 14.45 -8.70 20.26
N SER A 226 14.72 -7.82 19.28
CA SER A 226 15.88 -6.94 19.31
C SER A 226 15.71 -5.79 20.29
N ASP A 227 16.78 -5.05 20.55
CA ASP A 227 16.71 -3.69 21.08
C ASP A 227 15.92 -2.77 20.14
N LYS A 228 15.59 -1.58 20.65
CA LYS A 228 14.94 -0.54 19.85
C LYS A 228 15.84 -0.08 18.72
N ILE A 229 15.29 -0.03 17.52
CA ILE A 229 15.94 0.50 16.32
C ILE A 229 15.33 1.87 16.08
N ALA A 230 16.16 2.91 16.10
CA ALA A 230 15.72 4.30 15.89
C ALA A 230 15.50 4.58 14.39
N ASP A 231 14.66 3.78 13.75
CA ASP A 231 14.28 3.89 12.35
C ASP A 231 12.89 3.24 12.12
N GLU A 232 12.29 3.55 10.98
CA GLU A 232 11.09 2.91 10.47
C GLU A 232 11.49 1.79 9.54
N LEU A 233 11.35 0.55 9.98
CA LEU A 233 11.71 -0.61 9.17
C LEU A 233 10.62 -0.92 8.15
N TYR A 234 11.01 -1.08 6.89
CA TYR A 234 10.11 -1.43 5.80
C TYR A 234 10.01 -2.92 5.54
N GLY A 235 10.87 -3.72 6.13
CA GLY A 235 10.82 -5.17 6.02
C GLY A 235 11.99 -5.90 6.65
N VAL A 236 11.94 -7.22 6.58
CA VAL A 236 13.00 -8.13 7.04
C VAL A 236 13.07 -9.35 6.12
N THR A 237 14.28 -9.87 5.90
CA THR A 237 14.55 -11.06 5.09
C THR A 237 15.57 -11.96 5.80
N ALA A 238 15.32 -13.28 5.81
CA ALA A 238 16.22 -14.27 6.38
C ALA A 238 17.32 -14.66 5.38
N LEU A 239 18.57 -14.55 5.80
CA LEU A 239 19.75 -14.81 4.97
C LEU A 239 20.14 -16.28 4.97
N GLY A 240 19.88 -16.97 6.05
CA GLY A 240 20.12 -18.40 6.23
C GLY A 240 19.74 -18.78 7.65
N GLY A 241 19.19 -19.99 7.81
CA GLY A 241 18.84 -20.57 9.09
C GLY A 241 19.78 -21.70 9.44
N GLY A 242 20.28 -21.70 10.69
CA GLY A 242 20.92 -22.84 11.32
C GLY A 242 19.88 -23.77 11.97
N PRO A 243 20.35 -24.83 12.65
CA PRO A 243 19.46 -25.66 13.45
C PRO A 243 18.78 -24.83 14.55
N GLU A 244 17.61 -25.27 15.01
CA GLU A 244 16.90 -24.70 16.16
C GLU A 244 16.44 -23.23 16.02
N GLY A 245 16.24 -22.73 14.80
CA GLY A 245 15.77 -21.36 14.61
C GLY A 245 16.86 -20.29 14.76
N GLU A 246 18.11 -20.68 14.67
CA GLU A 246 19.24 -19.75 14.56
C GLU A 246 19.42 -19.27 13.12
N GLY A 247 20.01 -18.10 12.92
CA GLY A 247 20.31 -17.59 11.60
C GLY A 247 20.68 -16.12 11.57
N GLU A 248 20.96 -15.65 10.38
CA GLU A 248 21.19 -14.22 10.13
C GLU A 248 20.01 -13.64 9.35
N VAL A 249 19.73 -12.38 9.63
CA VAL A 249 18.64 -11.63 8.97
C VAL A 249 19.11 -10.23 8.60
N VAL A 250 18.52 -9.67 7.56
CA VAL A 250 18.64 -8.25 7.20
C VAL A 250 17.28 -7.59 7.30
N ALA A 251 17.21 -6.48 8.01
CA ALA A 251 16.08 -5.57 7.99
C ALA A 251 16.49 -4.27 7.29
N TRP A 252 15.54 -3.55 6.73
CA TRP A 252 15.86 -2.32 6.04
C TRP A 252 14.89 -1.18 6.39
N GLY A 253 15.46 0.02 6.51
CA GLY A 253 14.76 1.29 6.51
C GLY A 253 14.85 1.96 5.13
N SER A 254 14.65 3.26 5.07
CA SER A 254 14.68 3.98 3.80
C SER A 254 16.02 3.82 3.06
N ASN A 255 17.15 4.05 3.74
CA ASN A 255 18.48 4.01 3.14
C ASN A 255 19.51 3.24 3.98
N ILE A 256 19.06 2.41 4.91
CA ILE A 256 19.94 1.63 5.80
C ILE A 256 19.52 0.16 5.77
N LEU A 257 20.52 -0.73 5.65
CA LEU A 257 20.40 -2.16 5.87
C LEU A 257 20.97 -2.50 7.26
N TYR A 258 20.21 -3.19 8.08
CA TYR A 258 20.57 -3.60 9.43
C TYR A 258 20.73 -5.12 9.47
N PHE A 259 21.90 -5.62 9.80
CA PHE A 259 22.19 -7.05 9.91
C PHE A 259 22.11 -7.49 11.36
N TYR A 260 21.43 -8.60 11.59
CA TYR A 260 21.25 -9.19 12.91
C TYR A 260 21.54 -10.69 12.87
N ARG A 261 21.98 -11.22 14.01
CA ARG A 261 22.07 -12.66 14.27
C ARG A 261 21.00 -13.05 15.28
N VAL A 262 20.27 -14.11 14.96
CA VAL A 262 19.34 -14.77 15.87
C VAL A 262 20.01 -15.99 16.46
N LYS A 263 20.04 -16.09 17.79
CA LYS A 263 20.57 -17.23 18.54
C LYS A 263 19.64 -17.55 19.71
N GLY A 264 18.95 -18.69 19.62
CA GLY A 264 17.92 -19.02 20.59
C GLY A 264 16.78 -18.00 20.60
N ALA A 265 16.66 -17.23 21.69
CA ALA A 265 15.68 -16.14 21.83
C ALA A 265 16.31 -14.73 21.60
N GLU A 266 17.61 -14.67 21.44
CA GLU A 266 18.34 -13.41 21.29
C GLU A 266 18.37 -12.95 19.83
N VAL A 267 18.16 -11.64 19.60
CA VAL A 267 18.25 -10.98 18.30
C VAL A 267 19.29 -9.88 18.41
N LEU A 268 20.53 -10.21 18.03
CA LEU A 268 21.72 -9.41 18.29
C LEU A 268 22.18 -8.63 17.05
N PRO A 269 22.50 -7.34 17.15
CA PRO A 269 23.01 -6.56 16.03
C PRO A 269 24.39 -7.05 15.60
N LEU A 270 24.64 -7.15 14.28
CA LEU A 270 25.94 -7.49 13.71
C LEU A 270 26.62 -6.29 13.08
N SER A 271 25.95 -5.69 12.10
CA SER A 271 26.49 -4.59 11.31
C SER A 271 25.37 -3.80 10.63
N ARG A 272 25.73 -2.71 9.97
CA ARG A 272 24.79 -1.94 9.12
C ARG A 272 25.51 -1.41 7.89
N ILE A 273 24.75 -1.25 6.80
CA ILE A 273 25.18 -0.55 5.59
C ILE A 273 24.28 0.66 5.43
N THR A 274 24.87 1.84 5.42
CA THR A 274 24.13 3.12 5.20
C THR A 274 24.44 3.63 3.82
N LYS A 275 23.41 3.98 3.07
CA LYS A 275 23.51 4.63 1.75
C LYS A 275 23.17 6.11 1.84
N GLU A 276 23.33 6.83 0.74
CA GLU A 276 22.98 8.23 0.63
C GLU A 276 21.49 8.48 0.92
N ARG A 277 21.16 9.64 1.47
CA ARG A 277 19.78 9.99 1.85
C ARG A 277 18.76 9.94 0.70
N MET A 278 19.22 10.15 -0.54
CA MET A 278 18.34 10.11 -1.71
C MET A 278 18.02 8.71 -2.19
N LEU A 279 18.72 7.69 -1.67
CA LEU A 279 18.44 6.30 -2.00
C LEU A 279 17.30 5.79 -1.13
N HIS A 280 16.37 5.06 -1.74
CA HIS A 280 15.23 4.45 -1.07
C HIS A 280 15.18 2.95 -1.38
N PHE A 281 15.36 2.11 -0.35
CA PHE A 281 15.21 0.67 -0.44
C PHE A 281 13.72 0.30 -0.45
N LEU A 282 13.23 -0.21 -1.57
CA LEU A 282 11.84 -0.66 -1.72
C LEU A 282 11.66 -2.10 -1.23
N ASN A 283 12.61 -2.98 -1.56
CA ASN A 283 12.58 -4.38 -1.19
C ASN A 283 13.99 -4.95 -1.06
N VAL A 284 14.17 -5.90 -0.16
CA VAL A 284 15.41 -6.68 -0.04
C VAL A 284 15.04 -8.15 0.05
N ASP A 285 15.51 -8.93 -0.90
CA ASP A 285 15.37 -10.37 -0.96
C ASP A 285 16.73 -11.07 -0.90
N ALA A 286 16.74 -12.38 -0.66
CA ALA A 286 17.94 -13.17 -0.60
C ALA A 286 17.81 -14.47 -1.40
N ALA A 287 18.78 -14.73 -2.28
CA ALA A 287 18.87 -15.95 -3.07
C ALA A 287 20.32 -16.31 -3.34
N ASP A 288 20.61 -17.59 -3.43
CA ASP A 288 21.88 -18.10 -3.96
C ASP A 288 21.85 -17.97 -5.48
N ILE A 289 22.51 -16.95 -6.03
CA ILE A 289 22.44 -16.61 -7.46
C ILE A 289 23.59 -17.21 -8.27
N ASP A 290 24.65 -17.66 -7.63
CA ASP A 290 25.83 -18.27 -8.29
C ASP A 290 26.01 -19.76 -7.96
N GLY A 291 25.20 -20.32 -7.07
CA GLY A 291 25.19 -21.74 -6.73
C GLY A 291 26.24 -22.16 -5.72
N ASP A 292 26.84 -21.23 -4.97
CA ASP A 292 27.87 -21.51 -3.96
C ASP A 292 27.30 -21.93 -2.58
N GLY A 293 25.97 -21.91 -2.44
CA GLY A 293 25.24 -22.25 -1.21
C GLY A 293 25.10 -21.08 -0.24
N VAL A 294 25.66 -19.92 -0.52
CA VAL A 294 25.52 -18.70 0.27
C VAL A 294 24.57 -17.75 -0.46
N LYS A 295 23.64 -17.16 0.28
CA LYS A 295 22.67 -16.25 -0.35
C LYS A 295 23.27 -14.86 -0.54
N GLU A 296 23.13 -14.31 -1.74
CA GLU A 296 23.32 -12.90 -2.01
C GLU A 296 22.07 -12.12 -1.62
N LEU A 297 22.26 -10.81 -1.33
CA LEU A 297 21.15 -9.87 -1.14
C LEU A 297 20.87 -9.14 -2.45
N LEU A 298 19.60 -9.05 -2.76
CA LEU A 298 19.04 -8.37 -3.93
C LEU A 298 18.26 -7.16 -3.41
N ALA A 299 18.88 -6.00 -3.38
CA ALA A 299 18.26 -4.79 -2.87
C ALA A 299 17.69 -3.95 -4.02
N THR A 300 16.38 -3.92 -4.13
CA THR A 300 15.68 -3.03 -5.06
C THR A 300 15.63 -1.63 -4.50
N CYS A 301 16.17 -0.66 -5.24
CA CYS A 301 16.31 0.71 -4.79
C CYS A 301 15.86 1.72 -5.83
N LEU A 302 15.44 2.88 -5.34
CA LEU A 302 15.24 4.09 -6.13
C LEU A 302 16.22 5.19 -5.70
N VAL A 303 16.69 5.95 -6.66
CA VAL A 303 17.34 7.25 -6.46
C VAL A 303 16.56 8.25 -7.30
N GLY A 304 15.68 9.03 -6.66
CA GLY A 304 14.65 9.78 -7.36
C GLY A 304 13.73 8.83 -8.13
N GLU A 305 13.64 8.97 -9.46
CA GLU A 305 12.85 8.10 -10.35
C GLU A 305 13.66 7.00 -11.05
N GLN A 306 14.92 6.86 -10.69
CA GLN A 306 15.79 5.87 -11.30
C GLN A 306 15.87 4.63 -10.43
N ILE A 307 15.62 3.46 -11.03
CA ILE A 307 15.91 2.19 -10.39
C ILE A 307 17.42 2.02 -10.41
N ARG A 308 18.02 1.87 -9.24
CA ARG A 308 19.45 1.63 -9.05
C ARG A 308 19.65 0.50 -8.04
N SER A 309 19.24 -0.69 -8.42
CA SER A 309 19.27 -1.86 -7.55
C SER A 309 20.70 -2.39 -7.37
N PHE A 310 20.90 -3.11 -6.26
CA PHE A 310 22.20 -3.61 -5.81
C PHE A 310 22.16 -5.12 -5.61
N VAL A 311 23.32 -5.75 -5.78
CA VAL A 311 23.63 -7.10 -5.30
C VAL A 311 24.73 -6.98 -4.26
N TYR A 312 24.49 -7.56 -3.07
CA TYR A 312 25.52 -7.68 -2.03
C TYR A 312 25.89 -9.14 -1.86
N ARG A 313 27.16 -9.42 -1.73
CA ARG A 313 27.71 -10.77 -1.46
C ARG A 313 28.28 -10.84 -0.06
N LYS A 314 28.15 -11.99 0.56
CA LYS A 314 28.74 -12.27 1.86
C LYS A 314 30.23 -12.54 1.71
N GLY A 315 31.06 -11.66 2.25
CA GLY A 315 32.48 -11.91 2.44
C GLY A 315 32.74 -12.72 3.72
N LYS A 316 33.98 -12.75 4.16
CA LYS A 316 34.36 -13.47 5.37
C LYS A 316 33.61 -13.00 6.62
N ASP A 317 33.49 -11.69 6.80
CA ASP A 317 32.96 -11.09 8.03
C ASP A 317 31.69 -10.25 7.82
N ALA A 318 31.42 -9.78 6.60
CA ALA A 318 30.30 -8.88 6.29
C ALA A 318 29.85 -9.00 4.84
N TYR A 319 28.65 -8.50 4.57
CA TYR A 319 28.17 -8.27 3.21
C TYR A 319 28.82 -7.04 2.60
N SER A 320 29.23 -7.14 1.34
CA SER A 320 29.78 -6.04 0.54
C SER A 320 29.10 -5.97 -0.80
N GLU A 321 29.14 -4.80 -1.42
CA GLU A 321 28.56 -4.56 -2.72
C GLU A 321 29.32 -5.32 -3.83
N ALA A 322 28.62 -6.17 -4.55
CA ALA A 322 29.13 -6.96 -5.67
C ALA A 322 28.73 -6.39 -7.02
N ALA A 323 27.52 -5.82 -7.11
CA ALA A 323 27.05 -5.11 -8.30
C ALA A 323 26.10 -3.99 -7.90
N TRP A 324 26.01 -2.95 -8.70
CA TRP A 324 25.19 -1.78 -8.47
C TRP A 324 24.69 -1.17 -9.78
N ASP A 325 23.78 -0.20 -9.67
CA ASP A 325 23.16 0.52 -10.80
C ASP A 325 22.40 -0.40 -11.77
N ILE A 326 21.77 -1.44 -11.23
CA ILE A 326 21.03 -2.41 -12.02
C ILE A 326 19.60 -1.88 -12.20
N PRO A 327 19.12 -1.64 -13.45
CA PRO A 327 17.88 -0.92 -13.72
C PRO A 327 16.63 -1.81 -13.67
N TYR A 328 16.54 -2.73 -12.69
CA TYR A 328 15.42 -3.65 -12.51
C TYR A 328 14.89 -3.64 -11.09
N PHE A 329 13.57 -3.75 -10.94
CA PHE A 329 12.95 -4.20 -9.71
C PHE A 329 13.19 -5.70 -9.58
N PHE A 330 13.61 -6.18 -8.40
CA PHE A 330 13.88 -7.60 -8.13
C PHE A 330 12.90 -8.17 -7.12
N ALA A 331 12.53 -9.43 -7.34
CA ALA A 331 11.93 -10.28 -6.32
C ALA A 331 12.43 -11.72 -6.48
N VAL A 332 12.44 -12.45 -5.38
CA VAL A 332 12.70 -13.89 -5.38
C VAL A 332 11.38 -14.62 -5.28
N VAL A 333 11.09 -15.45 -6.27
CA VAL A 333 9.85 -16.24 -6.34
C VAL A 333 10.18 -17.73 -6.52
N ILE A 334 9.19 -18.59 -6.25
CA ILE A 334 9.30 -20.03 -6.48
C ILE A 334 8.76 -20.31 -7.89
N ASP A 335 9.56 -20.94 -8.76
CA ASP A 335 9.13 -21.29 -10.11
C ASP A 335 8.26 -22.57 -10.15
N ALA A 336 7.78 -22.93 -11.35
CA ALA A 336 6.95 -24.12 -11.53
C ALA A 336 7.66 -25.44 -11.17
N GLN A 337 8.99 -25.43 -11.10
CA GLN A 337 9.81 -26.57 -10.70
C GLN A 337 10.02 -26.59 -9.15
N GLY A 338 9.56 -25.58 -8.44
CA GLY A 338 9.74 -25.44 -7.00
C GLY A 338 11.10 -24.84 -6.61
N LYS A 339 11.82 -24.24 -7.58
CA LYS A 339 13.13 -23.63 -7.36
C LYS A 339 12.98 -22.13 -7.12
N ARG A 340 13.74 -21.58 -6.16
CA ARG A 340 13.88 -20.13 -6.00
C ARG A 340 14.62 -19.53 -7.18
N VAL A 341 14.03 -18.50 -7.75
CA VAL A 341 14.60 -17.79 -8.90
C VAL A 341 14.45 -16.29 -8.69
N VAL A 342 15.44 -15.56 -9.17
CA VAL A 342 15.38 -14.10 -9.20
C VAL A 342 14.61 -13.69 -10.44
N VAL A 343 13.58 -12.88 -10.22
CA VAL A 343 12.81 -12.28 -11.29
C VAL A 343 13.02 -10.77 -11.28
N GLY A 344 13.27 -10.20 -12.44
CA GLY A 344 13.42 -8.78 -12.67
C GLY A 344 12.28 -8.21 -13.48
N GLN A 345 11.90 -6.98 -13.18
CA GLN A 345 10.93 -6.21 -13.96
C GLN A 345 11.50 -4.85 -14.33
N ASN A 346 11.45 -4.51 -15.62
CA ASN A 346 11.83 -3.20 -16.11
C ASN A 346 10.83 -2.12 -15.66
N ARG A 347 11.31 -0.90 -15.56
CA ARG A 347 10.46 0.26 -15.28
C ARG A 347 9.56 0.60 -16.47
N GLY A 348 8.38 1.13 -16.17
CA GLY A 348 7.57 1.87 -17.13
C GLY A 348 7.91 3.36 -17.15
N ILE A 349 7.32 4.10 -18.07
CA ILE A 349 7.45 5.57 -18.16
C ILE A 349 6.41 6.23 -17.22
N ASP A 350 5.13 5.97 -17.45
CA ASP A 350 4.04 6.56 -16.67
C ASP A 350 3.72 5.78 -15.40
N LEU A 351 3.86 4.47 -15.44
CA LEU A 351 3.64 3.55 -14.32
C LEU A 351 4.93 2.79 -14.03
N PRO A 352 5.35 2.65 -12.77
CA PRO A 352 6.62 2.02 -12.43
C PRO A 352 6.69 0.56 -12.92
N PHE A 353 5.61 -0.19 -12.80
CA PHE A 353 5.57 -1.64 -13.04
C PHE A 353 4.89 -1.99 -14.36
N ARG A 354 5.48 -1.65 -15.49
CA ARG A 354 4.90 -1.91 -16.82
C ARG A 354 5.70 -2.87 -17.69
N GLY A 355 6.86 -3.31 -17.24
CA GLY A 355 7.72 -4.20 -18.01
C GLY A 355 7.30 -5.66 -17.92
N LYS A 356 7.79 -6.48 -18.87
CA LYS A 356 7.75 -7.93 -18.76
C LYS A 356 8.57 -8.40 -17.57
N LEU A 357 8.26 -9.57 -17.05
CA LEU A 357 9.05 -10.25 -16.05
C LEU A 357 10.11 -11.12 -16.74
N TYR A 358 11.33 -11.09 -16.23
CA TYR A 358 12.45 -11.88 -16.75
C TYR A 358 13.08 -12.66 -15.61
N ARG A 359 13.43 -13.93 -15.89
CA ARG A 359 14.37 -14.68 -15.04
C ARG A 359 15.71 -13.99 -15.14
N MET A 360 16.28 -13.58 -14.02
CA MET A 360 17.58 -12.94 -13.99
C MET A 360 18.69 -13.98 -13.82
N THR A 361 19.81 -13.78 -14.49
CA THR A 361 20.98 -14.64 -14.42
C THR A 361 22.20 -13.85 -13.99
N TRP A 362 22.98 -14.42 -13.07
CA TRP A 362 24.26 -13.86 -12.63
C TRP A 362 25.38 -14.22 -13.61
N ASP A 363 26.09 -13.25 -14.16
CA ASP A 363 27.20 -13.46 -15.11
C ASP A 363 28.59 -13.39 -14.46
N GLY A 364 28.63 -13.37 -13.12
CA GLY A 364 29.86 -13.19 -12.34
C GLY A 364 30.16 -11.72 -11.97
N LYS A 365 29.43 -10.76 -12.57
CA LYS A 365 29.62 -9.31 -12.34
C LYS A 365 28.32 -8.57 -12.07
N THR A 366 27.24 -8.97 -12.72
CA THR A 366 25.94 -8.31 -12.60
C THR A 366 24.80 -9.29 -12.94
N LEU A 367 23.56 -8.90 -12.62
CA LEU A 367 22.36 -9.60 -13.03
C LEU A 367 21.91 -9.11 -14.41
N LYS A 368 21.67 -10.04 -15.33
CA LYS A 368 21.19 -9.81 -16.70
C LYS A 368 19.84 -10.46 -16.94
N GLU A 369 19.10 -9.91 -17.89
CA GLU A 369 17.90 -10.55 -18.43
C GLU A 369 18.23 -11.91 -19.04
N GLY A 370 17.48 -12.91 -18.61
CA GLY A 370 17.40 -14.21 -19.24
C GLY A 370 16.08 -14.36 -20.00
N GLU A 371 15.46 -15.51 -19.89
CA GLU A 371 14.16 -15.79 -20.51
C GLU A 371 13.00 -15.03 -19.84
N ALA A 372 11.92 -14.76 -20.59
CA ALA A 372 10.68 -14.21 -20.03
C ALA A 372 10.12 -15.16 -18.97
N PHE A 373 9.59 -14.58 -17.86
CA PHE A 373 9.16 -15.37 -16.69
C PHE A 373 7.72 -15.01 -16.26
N PRO A 374 6.84 -15.99 -16.18
CA PRO A 374 6.76 -17.10 -17.11
C PRO A 374 6.44 -16.55 -18.52
N ALA A 375 6.68 -17.33 -19.57
CA ALA A 375 6.64 -16.86 -20.96
C ALA A 375 5.33 -16.16 -21.38
N ASP A 376 4.20 -16.47 -20.72
CA ASP A 376 2.86 -16.00 -21.07
C ASP A 376 2.12 -15.35 -19.88
N THR A 377 2.77 -14.56 -19.05
CA THR A 377 2.06 -13.86 -17.97
C THR A 377 1.17 -12.74 -18.50
N ASN A 378 -0.10 -13.06 -18.70
CA ASN A 378 -1.18 -12.08 -18.81
C ASN A 378 -1.62 -11.54 -17.43
N ILE A 379 -0.74 -11.53 -16.45
CA ILE A 379 -1.02 -10.86 -15.18
C ILE A 379 -1.16 -9.39 -15.54
N LYS A 380 -2.39 -8.88 -15.48
CA LYS A 380 -2.64 -7.45 -15.62
C LYS A 380 -1.69 -6.72 -14.67
N PRO A 381 -1.07 -5.63 -15.11
CA PRO A 381 -0.08 -4.94 -14.30
C PRO A 381 -0.69 -4.62 -12.95
N LEU A 382 -0.19 -5.31 -11.94
CA LEU A 382 -0.53 -5.03 -10.57
C LEU A 382 0.13 -3.70 -10.24
N ASN A 383 -0.57 -2.83 -9.53
CA ASN A 383 -0.01 -1.54 -9.10
C ASN A 383 1.27 -1.67 -8.27
N GLN A 384 1.59 -2.88 -7.84
CA GLN A 384 2.75 -3.23 -7.02
C GLN A 384 3.86 -3.96 -7.80
N GLY A 385 3.59 -4.34 -9.04
CA GLY A 385 4.53 -5.09 -9.86
C GLY A 385 5.05 -6.34 -9.17
N ILE A 386 6.28 -6.70 -9.50
CA ILE A 386 6.95 -7.89 -8.94
C ILE A 386 7.15 -7.81 -7.42
N LEU A 387 7.24 -6.62 -6.83
CA LEU A 387 7.53 -6.45 -5.40
C LEU A 387 6.38 -6.91 -4.49
N GLY A 388 5.16 -6.98 -5.02
CA GLY A 388 3.97 -7.48 -4.31
C GLY A 388 3.60 -8.92 -4.64
N LEU A 389 4.36 -9.60 -5.51
CA LEU A 389 4.07 -10.94 -6.01
C LEU A 389 4.82 -12.03 -5.26
N SER A 390 4.14 -13.15 -5.05
CA SER A 390 4.74 -14.44 -4.70
C SER A 390 4.17 -15.52 -5.60
N ALA A 391 4.83 -16.66 -5.67
CA ALA A 391 4.36 -17.80 -6.43
C ALA A 391 4.69 -19.11 -5.73
N ALA A 392 3.82 -20.10 -5.86
CA ALA A 392 4.04 -21.46 -5.38
C ALA A 392 3.08 -22.45 -6.04
N LYS A 393 3.26 -23.74 -5.74
CA LYS A 393 2.30 -24.78 -6.12
C LYS A 393 1.19 -24.88 -5.06
N PHE A 394 0.00 -24.41 -5.39
CA PHE A 394 -1.19 -24.56 -4.57
C PHE A 394 -2.12 -25.59 -5.23
N GLY A 395 -2.53 -26.62 -4.48
CA GLY A 395 -3.35 -27.67 -5.04
C GLY A 395 -2.70 -28.51 -6.16
N GLY A 396 -1.35 -28.49 -6.22
CA GLY A 396 -0.59 -29.19 -7.28
C GLY A 396 -0.26 -28.33 -8.49
N GLU A 397 -0.90 -27.18 -8.65
CA GLU A 397 -0.68 -26.25 -9.75
C GLU A 397 0.14 -25.05 -9.32
N TRP A 398 1.01 -24.57 -10.20
CA TRP A 398 1.80 -23.35 -9.96
C TRP A 398 0.92 -22.12 -10.18
N GLN A 399 0.89 -21.23 -9.21
CA GLN A 399 -0.02 -20.09 -9.16
C GLN A 399 0.68 -18.87 -8.56
N TRP A 400 0.23 -17.69 -8.99
CA TRP A 400 0.62 -16.42 -8.40
C TRP A 400 -0.24 -16.07 -7.19
N VAL A 401 0.38 -15.42 -6.21
CA VAL A 401 -0.30 -14.88 -5.02
C VAL A 401 0.08 -13.41 -4.85
N TYR A 402 -0.91 -12.58 -4.62
CA TYR A 402 -0.73 -11.15 -4.33
C TYR A 402 -1.89 -10.59 -3.54
N THR A 403 -1.71 -9.37 -3.02
CA THR A 403 -2.78 -8.61 -2.36
C THR A 403 -3.29 -7.52 -3.30
N ASP A 404 -4.60 -7.48 -3.56
CA ASP A 404 -5.20 -6.49 -4.45
C ASP A 404 -5.30 -5.09 -3.80
N GLU A 405 -5.82 -4.11 -4.54
CA GLU A 405 -5.95 -2.72 -4.09
C GLU A 405 -6.85 -2.58 -2.85
N GLU A 406 -7.82 -3.46 -2.69
CA GLU A 406 -8.70 -3.54 -1.53
C GLU A 406 -8.10 -4.33 -0.37
N SER A 407 -6.86 -4.83 -0.54
CA SER A 407 -6.12 -5.68 0.40
C SER A 407 -6.63 -7.11 0.55
N HIS A 408 -7.40 -7.62 -0.41
CA HIS A 408 -7.74 -9.04 -0.43
C HIS A 408 -6.63 -9.87 -1.04
N LEU A 409 -6.31 -10.99 -0.39
CA LEU A 409 -5.37 -11.96 -0.93
C LEU A 409 -5.99 -12.66 -2.14
N ARG A 410 -5.31 -12.63 -3.27
CA ARG A 410 -5.71 -13.29 -4.50
C ARG A 410 -4.73 -14.36 -4.90
N VAL A 411 -5.27 -15.46 -5.42
CA VAL A 411 -4.53 -16.49 -6.13
C VAL A 411 -5.01 -16.48 -7.57
N VAL A 412 -4.07 -16.45 -8.50
CA VAL A 412 -4.36 -16.48 -9.93
C VAL A 412 -3.51 -17.55 -10.62
N ASP A 413 -4.11 -18.21 -11.60
CA ASP A 413 -3.41 -19.16 -12.44
C ASP A 413 -2.43 -18.44 -13.42
N PRO A 414 -1.58 -19.17 -14.15
CA PRO A 414 -0.67 -18.58 -15.12
C PRO A 414 -1.35 -17.77 -16.22
N ALA A 415 -2.61 -18.07 -16.54
CA ALA A 415 -3.40 -17.32 -17.52
C ALA A 415 -3.99 -16.02 -16.95
N GLY A 416 -3.81 -15.74 -15.65
CA GLY A 416 -4.30 -14.55 -14.96
C GLY A 416 -5.75 -14.65 -14.47
N LYS A 417 -6.35 -15.86 -14.51
CA LYS A 417 -7.69 -16.08 -13.96
C LYS A 417 -7.63 -16.21 -12.45
N THR A 418 -8.47 -15.47 -11.74
CA THR A 418 -8.59 -15.57 -10.28
C THR A 418 -9.20 -16.92 -9.90
N VAL A 419 -8.47 -17.73 -9.13
CA VAL A 419 -8.92 -19.00 -8.56
C VAL A 419 -9.38 -18.84 -7.11
N PHE A 420 -8.85 -17.84 -6.40
CA PHE A 420 -9.24 -17.56 -5.02
C PHE A 420 -9.18 -16.06 -4.71
N ARG A 421 -10.10 -15.59 -3.86
CA ARG A 421 -10.07 -14.25 -3.24
C ARG A 421 -10.48 -14.38 -1.79
N SER A 422 -9.66 -13.86 -0.88
CA SER A 422 -9.97 -13.87 0.56
C SER A 422 -11.11 -12.93 0.92
N LYS A 423 -11.75 -13.20 2.05
CA LYS A 423 -12.68 -12.27 2.72
C LYS A 423 -11.92 -11.29 3.61
N GLU A 424 -10.91 -11.79 4.30
CA GLU A 424 -10.02 -11.06 5.18
C GLU A 424 -9.08 -10.15 4.38
N LYS A 425 -8.52 -9.13 5.03
CA LYS A 425 -7.60 -8.17 4.44
C LYS A 425 -6.16 -8.46 4.86
N TYR A 426 -5.24 -8.42 3.89
CA TYR A 426 -3.83 -8.77 4.07
C TYR A 426 -2.90 -7.75 3.42
N GLY A 427 -1.59 -7.94 3.61
CA GLY A 427 -0.57 -7.22 2.88
C GLY A 427 -0.30 -5.82 3.44
N ALA A 428 0.04 -5.78 4.71
CA ALA A 428 0.55 -4.58 5.34
C ALA A 428 1.76 -4.02 4.57
N GLY A 429 1.69 -2.78 4.11
CA GLY A 429 2.77 -2.05 3.50
C GLY A 429 2.70 -0.59 3.91
N ILE A 430 3.79 -0.03 4.41
CA ILE A 430 3.88 1.39 4.76
C ILE A 430 4.68 2.18 3.74
N ASP A 431 5.41 1.47 2.91
CA ASP A 431 6.32 2.07 1.96
C ASP A 431 5.56 2.67 0.78
N LEU A 432 5.95 3.87 0.42
CA LEU A 432 5.43 4.56 -0.74
C LEU A 432 6.56 5.28 -1.46
N PHE A 433 6.42 5.42 -2.76
CA PHE A 433 7.32 6.23 -3.58
C PHE A 433 6.54 7.00 -4.64
N GLU A 434 7.15 8.05 -5.13
CA GLU A 434 6.59 8.87 -6.21
C GLU A 434 7.13 8.40 -7.56
N TRP A 435 6.27 8.38 -8.60
CA TRP A 435 6.66 7.97 -9.95
C TRP A 435 5.78 8.61 -11.02
N GLY A 436 6.36 8.84 -12.20
CA GLY A 436 5.64 9.35 -13.35
C GLY A 436 5.71 10.87 -13.50
N PRO A 437 4.97 11.44 -14.43
CA PRO A 437 5.03 12.86 -14.72
C PRO A 437 4.63 13.71 -13.52
N TYR A 438 5.37 14.79 -13.31
CA TYR A 438 5.03 15.77 -12.29
C TYR A 438 3.75 16.50 -12.67
N ASP A 439 2.72 16.36 -11.84
CA ASP A 439 1.49 17.12 -12.00
C ASP A 439 1.70 18.56 -11.49
N ARG A 440 1.73 19.50 -12.42
CA ARG A 440 1.94 20.92 -12.10
C ARG A 440 0.75 21.52 -11.33
N LEU A 441 -0.44 20.96 -11.49
CA LEU A 441 -1.65 21.43 -10.81
C LEU A 441 -1.68 20.95 -9.36
N GLU A 442 -1.30 19.69 -9.15
CA GLU A 442 -1.24 19.11 -7.81
C GLU A 442 0.08 19.39 -7.07
N GLY A 443 1.10 19.86 -7.77
CA GLY A 443 2.41 20.14 -7.19
C GLY A 443 3.16 18.88 -6.73
N LYS A 444 2.78 17.70 -7.22
CA LYS A 444 3.35 16.40 -6.81
C LYS A 444 3.31 15.39 -7.96
N ARG A 445 3.94 14.26 -7.74
CA ARG A 445 3.86 13.09 -8.62
C ARG A 445 2.85 12.08 -8.08
N PRO A 446 2.34 11.16 -8.93
CA PRO A 446 1.55 10.02 -8.48
C PRO A 446 2.31 9.21 -7.43
N GLN A 447 1.62 8.82 -6.36
CA GLN A 447 2.18 8.02 -5.28
C GLN A 447 1.77 6.56 -5.42
N PHE A 448 2.75 5.68 -5.27
CA PHE A 448 2.57 4.23 -5.34
C PHE A 448 2.86 3.61 -3.98
N PHE A 449 1.88 2.92 -3.44
CA PHE A 449 2.00 2.19 -2.18
C PHE A 449 2.45 0.77 -2.44
N LEU A 450 3.53 0.35 -1.79
CA LEU A 450 4.02 -1.02 -1.86
C LEU A 450 3.33 -1.87 -0.80
N ARG A 451 2.61 -2.89 -1.23
CA ARG A 451 2.15 -3.96 -0.36
C ARG A 451 3.18 -5.06 -0.35
N LYS A 452 3.49 -5.61 0.82
CA LYS A 452 4.47 -6.67 0.91
C LYS A 452 3.91 -7.97 0.34
N ALA A 453 4.75 -8.64 -0.45
CA ALA A 453 4.47 -9.98 -0.90
C ALA A 453 4.38 -10.93 0.31
N ALA A 454 3.48 -11.91 0.23
CA ALA A 454 3.46 -13.00 1.18
C ALA A 454 4.75 -13.81 1.06
N ARG A 455 5.32 -14.29 2.16
CA ARG A 455 6.44 -15.23 2.11
C ARG A 455 5.91 -16.65 2.01
N VAL A 456 6.52 -17.43 1.14
CA VAL A 456 6.15 -18.84 0.94
C VAL A 456 7.22 -19.73 1.53
N SER A 457 6.81 -20.71 2.37
CA SER A 457 7.72 -21.71 2.90
C SER A 457 8.17 -22.68 1.81
N GLU A 458 9.43 -23.07 1.90
CA GLU A 458 10.00 -24.15 1.10
C GLU A 458 10.24 -25.35 2.01
N GLY A 459 9.60 -26.46 1.71
CA GLY A 459 9.83 -27.72 2.39
C GLY A 459 9.75 -28.84 1.38
N ALA A 460 10.78 -29.68 1.27
CA ALA A 460 10.74 -30.85 0.42
C ALA A 460 9.60 -31.78 0.87
N GLY A 461 8.54 -31.88 0.06
CA GLY A 461 7.41 -32.75 0.31
C GLY A 461 6.31 -32.19 1.21
N GLU A 462 6.43 -30.98 1.73
CA GLU A 462 5.39 -30.31 2.50
C GLU A 462 4.53 -29.39 1.63
N LYS A 463 3.23 -29.24 1.98
CA LYS A 463 2.37 -28.25 1.34
C LYS A 463 2.91 -26.85 1.65
N PRO A 464 2.99 -25.92 0.68
CA PRO A 464 3.48 -24.57 0.93
C PRO A 464 2.64 -23.86 2.00
N ILE A 465 3.32 -23.18 2.90
CA ILE A 465 2.71 -22.32 3.91
C ILE A 465 2.98 -20.88 3.51
N LEU A 466 1.95 -20.06 3.57
CA LEU A 466 2.01 -18.64 3.29
C LEU A 466 2.11 -17.88 4.61
N LEU A 467 3.14 -17.07 4.77
CA LEU A 467 3.29 -16.13 5.89
C LEU A 467 2.93 -14.73 5.39
N ILE A 468 1.95 -14.10 6.00
CA ILE A 468 1.47 -12.78 5.61
C ILE A 468 0.95 -12.01 6.83
N SER A 469 0.98 -10.69 6.75
CA SER A 469 0.31 -9.83 7.73
C SER A 469 -1.16 -9.66 7.37
N GLU A 470 -2.06 -10.06 8.27
CA GLU A 470 -3.46 -9.68 8.25
C GLU A 470 -3.61 -8.30 8.86
N VAL A 471 -4.48 -7.50 8.28
CA VAL A 471 -4.66 -6.10 8.67
C VAL A 471 -6.11 -5.81 8.99
N ASP A 472 -6.34 -5.19 10.14
CA ASP A 472 -7.59 -4.53 10.44
C ASP A 472 -7.44 -3.05 10.05
N LYS A 473 -8.12 -2.67 8.98
CA LYS A 473 -8.03 -1.31 8.44
C LYS A 473 -8.94 -0.33 9.14
N GLY A 474 -9.64 -0.77 10.17
CA GLY A 474 -10.69 0.05 10.73
C GLY A 474 -11.68 0.53 9.66
N ILE A 475 -12.46 1.53 9.97
CA ILE A 475 -13.46 2.11 9.05
C ILE A 475 -12.78 2.91 7.92
N LEU A 476 -11.55 3.36 8.16
CA LEU A 476 -10.81 4.20 7.22
C LEU A 476 -9.86 3.37 6.37
N ASN A 477 -10.31 3.04 5.17
CA ASN A 477 -9.49 2.32 4.18
C ASN A 477 -8.38 3.24 3.59
N LEU A 478 -7.75 4.09 4.42
CA LEU A 478 -6.67 4.96 4.00
C LEU A 478 -5.37 4.16 3.85
N ALA A 479 -4.65 4.42 2.79
CA ALA A 479 -3.27 3.99 2.66
C ALA A 479 -2.49 4.47 3.89
N ARG A 480 -1.84 3.57 4.63
CA ARG A 480 -1.13 3.79 5.90
C ARG A 480 -1.95 3.86 7.20
N SER A 481 -3.28 3.80 7.21
CA SER A 481 -4.03 3.74 8.45
C SER A 481 -4.37 2.28 8.80
N TRP A 482 -3.50 1.64 9.54
CA TRP A 482 -3.72 0.30 10.10
C TRP A 482 -4.02 0.47 11.58
N ASP A 483 -5.21 0.08 12.01
CA ASP A 483 -5.52 0.12 13.44
C ASP A 483 -4.84 -1.02 14.16
N LYS A 484 -4.83 -2.20 13.55
CA LYS A 484 -4.21 -3.40 14.12
C LYS A 484 -3.67 -4.32 13.02
N THR A 485 -2.62 -5.06 13.34
CA THR A 485 -2.07 -6.10 12.48
C THR A 485 -1.76 -7.36 13.27
N ARG A 486 -1.76 -8.51 12.58
CA ARG A 486 -1.23 -9.76 13.09
C ARG A 486 -0.54 -10.55 11.98
N LEU A 487 0.39 -11.41 12.35
CA LEU A 487 0.97 -12.38 11.43
C LEU A 487 0.11 -13.63 11.40
N VAL A 488 -0.10 -14.20 10.21
CA VAL A 488 -0.82 -15.45 10.02
C VAL A 488 -0.05 -16.38 9.10
N LEU A 489 -0.17 -17.67 9.39
CA LEU A 489 0.29 -18.77 8.56
C LEU A 489 -0.92 -19.42 7.90
N LEU A 490 -0.96 -19.37 6.58
CA LEU A 490 -2.04 -19.89 5.77
C LEU A 490 -1.56 -21.11 4.98
N GLN A 491 -2.34 -22.18 4.93
CA GLN A 491 -2.06 -23.35 4.10
C GLN A 491 -3.21 -23.54 3.11
N TRP A 492 -2.88 -23.93 1.88
CA TRP A 492 -3.88 -24.20 0.85
C TRP A 492 -4.58 -25.54 1.09
N GLU A 493 -5.89 -25.53 1.24
CA GLU A 493 -6.75 -26.69 1.46
C GLU A 493 -8.08 -26.47 0.76
N ASP A 494 -8.59 -27.48 0.10
CA ASP A 494 -9.95 -27.52 -0.50
C ASP A 494 -10.30 -26.30 -1.39
N GLY A 495 -9.31 -25.78 -2.13
CA GLY A 495 -9.50 -24.63 -3.04
C GLY A 495 -9.45 -23.25 -2.38
N GLY A 496 -8.97 -23.17 -1.12
CA GLY A 496 -8.80 -21.94 -0.38
C GLY A 496 -7.66 -21.98 0.63
N PHE A 497 -7.50 -20.90 1.40
CA PHE A 497 -6.53 -20.84 2.49
C PHE A 497 -7.21 -21.09 3.84
N THR A 498 -6.59 -21.96 4.62
CA THR A 498 -6.93 -22.24 6.02
C THR A 498 -5.82 -21.68 6.91
N GLU A 499 -6.17 -20.92 7.95
CA GLU A 499 -5.23 -20.46 8.96
C GLU A 499 -4.74 -21.65 9.80
N LYS A 500 -3.41 -21.77 9.93
CA LYS A 500 -2.74 -22.80 10.74
C LYS A 500 -2.19 -22.26 12.03
N ALA A 501 -1.75 -21.01 12.05
CA ALA A 501 -1.30 -20.31 13.25
C ALA A 501 -1.36 -18.80 13.02
N GLY A 502 -1.45 -18.05 14.10
CA GLY A 502 -1.39 -16.60 14.03
C GLY A 502 -0.98 -15.96 15.35
N THR A 503 -0.49 -14.71 15.29
CA THR A 503 -0.30 -13.89 16.48
C THR A 503 -1.63 -13.28 16.91
N LYS A 504 -1.67 -12.68 18.11
CA LYS A 504 -2.79 -11.82 18.49
C LYS A 504 -2.81 -10.56 17.60
N MET A 505 -4.01 -10.06 17.34
CA MET A 505 -4.19 -8.78 16.66
C MET A 505 -3.77 -7.66 17.64
N GLU A 506 -2.77 -6.87 17.26
CA GLU A 506 -2.20 -5.83 18.11
C GLU A 506 -2.19 -4.49 17.35
N GLY A 507 -2.26 -3.38 18.12
CA GLY A 507 -2.13 -2.01 17.59
C GLY A 507 -0.70 -1.63 17.17
N ARG A 508 0.13 -2.63 16.85
CA ARG A 508 1.48 -2.49 16.31
C ARG A 508 1.50 -2.95 14.88
N TYR A 509 2.36 -2.33 14.10
CA TYR A 509 2.39 -2.57 12.68
C TYR A 509 3.54 -3.51 12.30
N SER A 510 3.21 -4.68 11.71
CA SER A 510 4.21 -5.55 11.09
C SER A 510 4.46 -5.10 9.65
N SER A 511 5.63 -4.54 9.38
CA SER A 511 6.02 -4.06 8.04
C SER A 511 6.58 -5.16 7.13
N GLY A 512 6.89 -6.33 7.68
CA GLY A 512 7.34 -7.52 6.95
C GLY A 512 7.70 -8.66 7.89
N ALA A 513 7.72 -9.86 7.35
CA ALA A 513 8.15 -11.06 8.08
C ALA A 513 8.76 -12.07 7.11
N ASP A 514 9.61 -12.98 7.63
CA ASP A 514 10.19 -14.06 6.85
C ASP A 514 10.41 -15.30 7.71
N PHE A 515 10.53 -16.45 7.06
CA PHE A 515 10.87 -17.72 7.70
C PHE A 515 12.38 -17.76 8.02
N LEU A 516 12.72 -17.77 9.30
CA LEU A 516 14.10 -17.87 9.74
C LEU A 516 14.62 -19.29 9.56
N SER A 517 13.80 -20.28 9.90
CA SER A 517 14.11 -21.70 9.75
C SER A 517 12.85 -22.54 9.61
N LEU A 518 12.99 -23.68 8.95
CA LEU A 518 11.93 -24.68 8.71
C LEU A 518 12.44 -26.07 9.17
N PRO A 519 11.57 -27.04 9.46
CA PRO A 519 10.10 -26.92 9.49
C PRO A 519 9.59 -26.25 10.77
N LEU A 520 8.52 -25.48 10.65
CA LEU A 520 7.93 -24.75 11.79
C LEU A 520 7.46 -25.67 12.90
N ARG A 521 6.99 -26.89 12.56
CA ARG A 521 6.53 -27.92 13.53
C ARG A 521 7.63 -28.46 14.45
N ARG A 522 8.91 -28.23 14.12
CA ARG A 522 10.07 -28.72 14.89
C ARG A 522 10.90 -27.58 15.48
N GLY A 523 10.23 -26.48 15.84
CA GLY A 523 10.90 -25.34 16.45
C GLY A 523 11.45 -24.31 15.48
N GLY A 524 11.06 -24.37 14.20
CA GLY A 524 11.37 -23.34 13.23
C GLY A 524 10.89 -21.97 13.66
N GLY A 525 11.59 -20.92 13.24
CA GLY A 525 11.36 -19.54 13.64
C GLY A 525 10.82 -18.66 12.52
N ILE A 526 10.09 -17.64 12.91
CA ILE A 526 9.64 -16.53 12.05
C ILE A 526 10.20 -15.25 12.64
N ILE A 527 10.84 -14.44 11.81
CA ILE A 527 11.29 -13.10 12.17
C ILE A 527 10.39 -12.07 11.53
N ALA A 528 10.01 -11.05 12.29
CA ALA A 528 9.19 -9.95 11.79
C ALA A 528 9.79 -8.59 12.16
N SER A 529 9.67 -7.62 11.25
CA SER A 529 9.90 -6.21 11.54
C SER A 529 8.59 -5.57 12.02
N VAL A 530 8.64 -4.95 13.20
CA VAL A 530 7.48 -4.36 13.86
C VAL A 530 7.77 -2.89 14.15
N ILE A 531 6.91 -2.00 13.67
CA ILE A 531 6.96 -0.58 13.98
C ILE A 531 6.16 -0.36 15.26
N GLU A 532 6.84 0.08 16.31
CA GLU A 532 6.24 0.40 17.61
C GLU A 532 5.76 1.85 17.66
N GLN A 533 6.46 2.73 16.94
CA GLN A 533 6.15 4.16 16.89
C GLN A 533 6.52 4.71 15.51
N GLU A 534 5.54 5.24 14.82
CA GLU A 534 5.75 5.99 13.59
C GLU A 534 6.40 7.34 13.89
N GLY A 535 7.35 7.73 13.02
CA GLY A 535 8.01 9.02 13.13
C GLY A 535 7.06 10.17 12.81
N SER A 536 7.21 11.26 13.53
CA SER A 536 6.57 12.54 13.24
C SER A 536 7.54 13.68 13.53
N ALA A 537 7.14 14.94 13.29
CA ALA A 537 7.97 16.09 13.64
C ALA A 537 8.37 16.15 15.13
N TYR A 538 7.65 15.43 15.99
CA TYR A 538 7.82 15.46 17.46
C TYR A 538 8.05 14.09 18.10
N LYS A 539 8.13 13.01 17.29
CA LYS A 539 8.32 11.65 17.80
C LYS A 539 9.36 10.92 16.97
N ASP A 540 10.28 10.26 17.65
CA ASP A 540 11.25 9.40 17.01
C ASP A 540 10.58 8.17 16.39
N LYS A 541 11.14 7.71 15.27
CA LYS A 541 10.78 6.42 14.69
C LYS A 541 11.33 5.30 15.58
N ILE A 542 10.53 4.32 15.89
CA ILE A 542 10.97 3.17 16.68
C ILE A 542 10.43 1.89 16.07
N SER A 543 11.34 1.00 15.72
CA SER A 543 11.02 -0.36 15.29
C SER A 543 11.77 -1.41 16.10
N ARG A 544 11.35 -2.67 15.97
CA ARG A 544 12.05 -3.87 16.49
C ARG A 544 11.95 -5.02 15.52
N LEU A 545 12.91 -5.93 15.65
CA LEU A 545 12.78 -7.28 15.12
C LEU A 545 12.20 -8.18 16.21
N VAL A 546 11.19 -8.94 15.88
CA VAL A 546 10.49 -9.85 16.83
C VAL A 546 10.56 -11.26 16.31
N LEU A 547 11.01 -12.18 17.15
CA LEU A 547 11.09 -13.60 16.87
C LEU A 547 9.86 -14.33 17.39
N TYR A 548 9.21 -15.12 16.51
CA TYR A 548 8.07 -15.96 16.84
C TYR A 548 8.40 -17.44 16.58
N ARG A 549 7.74 -18.32 17.33
CA ARG A 549 7.70 -19.78 17.09
C ARG A 549 6.26 -20.27 17.09
N ALA A 550 5.98 -21.31 16.29
CA ALA A 550 4.69 -22.00 16.33
C ALA A 550 4.66 -22.95 17.53
N GLU A 551 3.57 -22.89 18.31
CA GLU A 551 3.29 -23.77 19.46
C GLU A 551 2.03 -24.61 19.22
#